data_0e6db59ea64c44d3625d9c3b5568ae71
#
_entry.id   0e6db59ea64c44d3625d9c3b5568ae71
#
_cell.length_a   1.000
_cell.length_b   1.000
_cell.length_c   1.000
_cell.angle_alpha   90.00
_cell.angle_beta   90.00
_cell.angle_gamma   90.00
#
_symmetry.space_group_name_H-M   'P 1'
#
loop_
_entity.id
_entity.type
_entity.pdbx_description
1 polymer ?
#
loop_
_entity_poly.entity_id
_entity_poly.type
_entity_poly.pdbx_seq_one_letter_code
_entity_poly.pdbx_strand_id
1 'polypeptide(L)'
;IHTLAADKLSALQILNEEWKKILFSLENESRKGIYRQLKEAAKEITAIKLRMPVEDAKVISLIGEIYVRREEFSRGELVQTLIANGFVVRTAPISEYVYYSNYLIKKGIVEGNDFKSRLQITIKDRYQRYYERKIKNIFSVTGLYNTEMVEIEKTVDYAKELISEKLVGETILTTGLALRDIL
;
A
#
# COMPACT_ATOMS: atom_id res chain seq x y z
N ILE A 1 -2.90 -13.53 -2.74
CA ILE A 1 -2.35 -14.89 -2.82
C ILE A 1 -3.30 -15.91 -2.17
N HIS A 2 -3.79 -15.71 -0.96
CA HIS A 2 -4.70 -16.65 -0.28
C HIS A 2 -5.87 -17.11 -1.14
N THR A 3 -6.40 -16.22 -1.96
CA THR A 3 -7.56 -16.47 -2.82
C THR A 3 -7.16 -16.94 -4.21
N LEU A 4 -6.00 -16.54 -4.70
CA LEU A 4 -5.61 -16.71 -6.10
C LEU A 4 -4.68 -17.90 -6.34
N ALA A 5 -3.88 -18.31 -5.36
CA ALA A 5 -2.94 -19.41 -5.55
C ALA A 5 -3.66 -20.75 -5.71
N ALA A 6 -3.18 -21.58 -6.64
CA ALA A 6 -3.67 -22.94 -6.84
C ALA A 6 -3.34 -23.83 -5.63
N ASP A 7 -2.11 -23.69 -5.11
CA ASP A 7 -1.67 -24.27 -3.83
C ASP A 7 -1.40 -23.13 -2.83
N LYS A 8 -2.33 -22.93 -1.92
CA LYS A 8 -2.26 -21.87 -0.91
C LYS A 8 -1.10 -22.06 0.06
N LEU A 9 -0.84 -23.27 0.51
CA LEU A 9 0.20 -23.52 1.51
C LEU A 9 1.59 -23.27 0.94
N SER A 10 1.88 -23.81 -0.23
CA SER A 10 3.14 -23.58 -0.94
C SER A 10 3.35 -22.09 -1.25
N ALA A 11 2.32 -21.40 -1.72
CA ALA A 11 2.41 -19.97 -2.03
C ALA A 11 2.70 -19.11 -0.78
N LEU A 12 2.10 -19.42 0.36
CA LEU A 12 2.36 -18.74 1.62
C LEU A 12 3.78 -19.01 2.14
N GLN A 13 4.26 -20.24 1.97
CA GLN A 13 5.65 -20.59 2.32
C GLN A 13 6.63 -19.77 1.50
N ILE A 14 6.47 -19.71 0.17
CA ILE A 14 7.30 -18.88 -0.72
C ILE A 14 7.30 -17.42 -0.26
N LEU A 15 6.14 -16.83 -0.01
CA LEU A 15 6.03 -15.45 0.46
C LEU A 15 6.77 -15.21 1.78
N ASN A 16 6.64 -16.13 2.75
CA ASN A 16 7.30 -16.01 4.05
C ASN A 16 8.82 -16.15 3.93
N GLU A 17 9.30 -17.05 3.10
CA GLU A 17 10.75 -17.23 2.86
C GLU A 17 11.35 -16.00 2.18
N GLU A 18 10.70 -15.49 1.12
CA GLU A 18 11.18 -14.30 0.44
C GLU A 18 11.10 -13.05 1.33
N TRP A 19 10.07 -12.93 2.16
CA TRP A 19 9.96 -11.85 3.14
C TRP A 19 11.13 -11.87 4.13
N LYS A 20 11.49 -13.04 4.68
CA LYS A 20 12.66 -13.19 5.57
C LYS A 20 13.96 -12.78 4.88
N LYS A 21 14.17 -13.20 3.62
CA LYS A 21 15.34 -12.79 2.84
C LYS A 21 15.40 -11.28 2.59
N ILE A 22 14.24 -10.65 2.31
CA ILE A 22 14.15 -9.19 2.16
C ILE A 22 14.52 -8.49 3.46
N LEU A 23 13.99 -8.93 4.61
CA LEU A 23 14.33 -8.36 5.91
C LEU A 23 15.84 -8.51 6.21
N PHE A 24 16.40 -9.69 5.98
CA PHE A 24 17.85 -9.91 6.14
C PHE A 24 18.67 -8.96 5.25
N SER A 25 18.28 -8.78 3.99
CA SER A 25 18.97 -7.87 3.07
C SER A 25 18.88 -6.41 3.51
N LEU A 26 17.74 -5.99 4.07
CA LEU A 26 17.55 -4.62 4.60
C LEU A 26 18.49 -4.32 5.76
N GLU A 27 18.79 -5.31 6.59
CA GLU A 27 19.66 -5.18 7.76
C GLU A 27 21.16 -5.31 7.42
N ASN A 28 21.50 -6.14 6.44
CA ASN A 28 22.87 -6.62 6.25
C ASN A 28 23.51 -6.24 4.91
N GLU A 29 22.72 -5.78 3.93
CA GLU A 29 23.26 -5.57 2.59
C GLU A 29 23.26 -4.10 2.16
N SER A 30 24.06 -3.83 1.14
CA SER A 30 24.03 -2.52 0.46
C SER A 30 22.71 -2.34 -0.31
N ARG A 31 22.39 -1.10 -0.66
CA ARG A 31 21.23 -0.77 -1.50
C ARG A 31 21.14 -1.63 -2.77
N LYS A 32 22.28 -1.94 -3.40
CA LYS A 32 22.32 -2.80 -4.60
C LYS A 32 21.92 -4.24 -4.27
N GLY A 33 22.34 -4.76 -3.14
CA GLY A 33 21.94 -6.08 -2.64
C GLY A 33 20.44 -6.16 -2.36
N ILE A 34 19.88 -5.16 -1.68
CA ILE A 34 18.44 -5.08 -1.42
C ILE A 34 17.64 -5.14 -2.73
N TYR A 35 18.00 -4.35 -3.75
CA TYR A 35 17.29 -4.41 -5.03
C TYR A 35 17.44 -5.73 -5.78
N ARG A 36 18.58 -6.41 -5.62
CA ARG A 36 18.75 -7.76 -6.15
C ARG A 36 17.78 -8.72 -5.48
N GLN A 37 17.71 -8.71 -4.14
CA GLN A 37 16.79 -9.56 -3.39
C GLN A 37 15.31 -9.28 -3.71
N LEU A 38 14.91 -8.01 -3.87
CA LEU A 38 13.55 -7.66 -4.29
C LEU A 38 13.20 -8.23 -5.68
N LYS A 39 14.15 -8.24 -6.61
CA LYS A 39 13.94 -8.84 -7.94
C LYS A 39 13.83 -10.37 -7.90
N GLU A 40 14.65 -11.03 -7.07
CA GLU A 40 14.53 -12.48 -6.87
C GLU A 40 13.18 -12.84 -6.24
N ALA A 41 12.76 -12.10 -5.20
CA ALA A 41 11.44 -12.27 -4.60
C ALA A 41 10.31 -12.08 -5.61
N ALA A 42 10.38 -11.07 -6.45
CA ALA A 42 9.38 -10.84 -7.50
C ALA A 42 9.34 -12.01 -8.50
N LYS A 43 10.49 -12.59 -8.86
CA LYS A 43 10.58 -13.76 -9.73
C LYS A 43 9.94 -14.99 -9.09
N GLU A 44 10.27 -15.30 -7.83
CA GLU A 44 9.69 -16.42 -7.09
C GLU A 44 8.16 -16.28 -6.94
N ILE A 45 7.68 -15.08 -6.64
CA ILE A 45 6.25 -14.79 -6.56
C ILE A 45 5.55 -14.96 -7.91
N THR A 46 6.20 -14.56 -9.01
CA THR A 46 5.67 -14.73 -10.37
C THR A 46 5.51 -16.20 -10.75
N ALA A 47 6.37 -17.09 -10.23
CA ALA A 47 6.30 -18.52 -10.48
C ALA A 47 5.15 -19.23 -9.75
N ILE A 48 4.46 -18.55 -8.82
CA ILE A 48 3.31 -19.13 -8.11
C ILE A 48 2.16 -19.37 -9.09
N LYS A 49 1.76 -20.62 -9.23
CA LYS A 49 0.63 -20.99 -10.09
C LYS A 49 -0.69 -20.43 -9.51
N LEU A 50 -1.39 -19.67 -10.31
CA LEU A 50 -2.71 -19.16 -9.97
C LEU A 50 -3.82 -20.09 -10.47
N ARG A 51 -4.94 -20.15 -9.74
CA ARG A 51 -6.15 -20.92 -10.11
C ARG A 51 -7.06 -20.18 -11.09
N MET A 52 -6.92 -18.86 -11.18
CA MET A 52 -7.65 -17.98 -12.08
C MET A 52 -6.78 -16.76 -12.45
N PRO A 53 -7.06 -16.08 -13.57
CA PRO A 53 -6.46 -14.80 -13.90
C PRO A 53 -6.72 -13.76 -12.81
N VAL A 54 -5.79 -12.82 -12.62
CA VAL A 54 -5.90 -11.78 -11.56
C VAL A 54 -7.06 -10.82 -11.88
N GLU A 55 -7.29 -10.53 -13.15
CA GLU A 55 -8.35 -9.68 -13.66
C GLU A 55 -9.77 -10.22 -13.39
N ASP A 56 -9.91 -11.53 -13.23
CA ASP A 56 -11.19 -12.19 -12.91
C ASP A 56 -11.46 -12.19 -11.39
N ALA A 57 -10.51 -11.73 -10.59
CA ALA A 57 -10.64 -11.75 -9.15
C ALA A 57 -11.60 -10.67 -8.64
N LYS A 58 -12.53 -11.07 -7.80
CA LYS A 58 -13.39 -10.12 -7.07
C LYS A 58 -12.60 -9.47 -5.94
N VAL A 59 -12.24 -8.20 -6.12
CA VAL A 59 -11.43 -7.45 -5.17
C VAL A 59 -12.32 -6.62 -4.25
N ILE A 60 -12.05 -6.69 -2.94
CA ILE A 60 -12.65 -5.80 -1.94
C ILE A 60 -11.54 -4.92 -1.37
N SER A 61 -11.72 -3.60 -1.42
CA SER A 61 -10.83 -2.64 -0.78
C SER A 61 -11.15 -2.52 0.71
N LEU A 62 -10.18 -2.81 1.56
CA LEU A 62 -10.26 -2.57 3.00
C LEU A 62 -9.65 -1.20 3.30
N ILE A 63 -10.51 -0.23 3.51
CA ILE A 63 -10.19 1.15 3.86
C ILE A 63 -10.59 1.44 5.31
N GLY A 64 -10.15 2.55 5.85
CA GLY A 64 -10.44 2.94 7.23
C GLY A 64 -9.21 3.54 7.90
N GLU A 65 -9.33 3.82 9.18
CA GLU A 65 -8.24 4.29 10.03
C GLU A 65 -7.10 3.25 10.04
N ILE A 66 -5.85 3.72 10.03
CA ILE A 66 -4.68 2.88 9.81
C ILE A 66 -4.55 1.74 10.83
N TYR A 67 -4.82 2.02 12.10
CA TYR A 67 -4.79 1.01 13.16
C TYR A 67 -5.89 -0.04 12.92
N VAL A 68 -7.13 0.41 12.71
CA VAL A 68 -8.30 -0.47 12.53
C VAL A 68 -8.12 -1.42 11.35
N ARG A 69 -7.61 -0.93 10.22
CA ARG A 69 -7.42 -1.75 9.02
C ARG A 69 -6.17 -2.64 9.04
N ARG A 70 -5.23 -2.40 9.96
CA ARG A 70 -3.95 -3.14 10.03
C ARG A 70 -3.86 -4.08 11.22
N GLU A 71 -4.48 -3.73 12.32
CA GLU A 71 -4.42 -4.51 13.53
C GLU A 71 -5.37 -5.70 13.44
N GLU A 72 -4.87 -6.91 13.79
CA GLU A 72 -5.59 -8.16 13.60
C GLU A 72 -6.83 -8.27 14.51
N PHE A 73 -6.70 -7.83 15.75
CA PHE A 73 -7.81 -7.80 16.71
C PHE A 73 -8.95 -6.90 16.22
N SER A 74 -8.64 -5.71 15.72
CA SER A 74 -9.63 -4.75 15.22
C SER A 74 -10.35 -5.24 13.96
N ARG A 75 -9.65 -5.98 13.11
CA ARG A 75 -10.24 -6.59 11.90
C ARG A 75 -11.09 -7.83 12.23
N GLY A 76 -10.83 -8.45 13.39
CA GLY A 76 -11.45 -9.71 13.74
C GLY A 76 -11.33 -10.74 12.62
N GLU A 77 -12.40 -11.46 12.36
CA GLU A 77 -12.45 -12.50 11.31
C GLU A 77 -12.83 -11.95 9.92
N LEU A 78 -13.01 -10.64 9.77
CA LEU A 78 -13.49 -10.03 8.51
C LEU A 78 -12.68 -10.46 7.29
N VAL A 79 -11.34 -10.33 7.36
CA VAL A 79 -10.45 -10.66 6.24
C VAL A 79 -10.53 -12.15 5.92
N GLN A 80 -10.52 -13.02 6.92
CA GLN A 80 -10.62 -14.47 6.76
C GLN A 80 -11.97 -14.87 6.16
N THR A 81 -13.06 -14.26 6.62
CA THR A 81 -14.41 -14.47 6.08
C THR A 81 -14.50 -14.07 4.61
N LEU A 82 -13.95 -12.91 4.23
CA LEU A 82 -13.92 -12.46 2.84
C LEU A 82 -13.09 -13.42 1.96
N ILE A 83 -11.92 -13.84 2.43
CA ILE A 83 -11.06 -14.80 1.71
C ILE A 83 -11.77 -16.15 1.54
N ALA A 84 -12.45 -16.64 2.58
CA ALA A 84 -13.20 -17.90 2.54
C ALA A 84 -14.35 -17.84 1.52
N ASN A 85 -14.94 -16.66 1.31
CA ASN A 85 -15.98 -16.42 0.29
C ASN A 85 -15.39 -16.08 -1.11
N GLY A 86 -14.10 -16.26 -1.32
CA GLY A 86 -13.46 -16.14 -2.63
C GLY A 86 -13.05 -14.72 -3.04
N PHE A 87 -13.12 -13.76 -2.12
CA PHE A 87 -12.68 -12.38 -2.40
C PHE A 87 -11.17 -12.21 -2.21
N VAL A 88 -10.59 -11.32 -3.00
CA VAL A 88 -9.24 -10.78 -2.77
C VAL A 88 -9.39 -9.51 -1.94
N VAL A 89 -8.81 -9.50 -0.74
CA VAL A 89 -8.84 -8.32 0.13
C VAL A 89 -7.60 -7.48 -0.11
N ARG A 90 -7.79 -6.23 -0.51
CA ARG A 90 -6.74 -5.25 -0.73
C ARG A 90 -6.82 -4.17 0.35
N THR A 91 -5.83 -4.13 1.23
CA THR A 91 -5.75 -3.10 2.26
C THR A 91 -5.02 -1.87 1.72
N ALA A 92 -5.56 -0.68 1.97
CA ALA A 92 -4.93 0.58 1.60
C ALA A 92 -3.50 0.70 2.20
N PRO A 93 -2.50 1.20 1.45
CA PRO A 93 -1.11 1.20 1.88
C PRO A 93 -0.83 2.22 2.99
N ILE A 94 0.17 1.94 3.84
CA ILE A 94 0.61 2.87 4.89
C ILE A 94 1.22 4.15 4.30
N SER A 95 1.83 4.05 3.12
CA SER A 95 2.42 5.20 2.43
C SER A 95 1.41 6.34 2.17
N GLU A 96 0.14 6.03 2.08
CA GLU A 96 -0.95 6.99 1.96
C GLU A 96 -0.98 7.97 3.15
N TYR A 97 -0.90 7.46 4.38
CA TYR A 97 -0.84 8.29 5.58
C TYR A 97 0.43 9.16 5.61
N VAL A 98 1.56 8.61 5.21
CA VAL A 98 2.83 9.35 5.13
C VAL A 98 2.72 10.50 4.13
N TYR A 99 2.15 10.26 2.95
CA TYR A 99 1.95 11.32 1.94
C TYR A 99 0.89 12.34 2.35
N TYR A 100 -0.14 11.91 3.07
CA TYR A 100 -1.11 12.84 3.63
C TYR A 100 -0.48 13.76 4.67
N SER A 101 0.35 13.23 5.57
CA SER A 101 1.10 14.06 6.53
C SER A 101 2.01 15.08 5.81
N ASN A 102 2.71 14.66 4.75
CA ASN A 102 3.48 15.57 3.91
C ASN A 102 2.60 16.63 3.24
N TYR A 103 1.40 16.25 2.78
CA TYR A 103 0.42 17.15 2.17
C TYR A 103 -0.04 18.23 3.14
N LEU A 104 -0.39 17.88 4.39
CA LEU A 104 -0.84 18.83 5.42
C LEU A 104 0.22 19.90 5.68
N ILE A 105 1.50 19.53 5.80
CA ILE A 105 2.61 20.48 6.00
C ILE A 105 2.79 21.37 4.75
N LYS A 106 2.76 20.81 3.54
CA LYS A 106 2.87 21.58 2.29
C LYS A 106 1.78 22.59 2.13
N LYS A 107 0.55 22.24 2.53
CA LYS A 107 -0.63 23.15 2.49
C LYS A 107 -0.68 24.15 3.64
N GLY A 108 0.17 24.00 4.67
CA GLY A 108 0.17 24.86 5.84
C GLY A 108 -1.05 24.67 6.74
N ILE A 109 -1.63 23.49 6.73
CA ILE A 109 -2.79 23.12 7.56
C ILE A 109 -2.34 22.80 8.99
N VAL A 110 -1.13 22.23 9.14
CA VAL A 110 -0.52 21.91 10.42
C VAL A 110 0.76 22.72 10.65
N GLU A 111 1.27 22.71 11.88
CA GLU A 111 2.54 23.37 12.26
C GLU A 111 3.71 22.87 11.41
N GLY A 112 4.80 23.69 11.33
CA GLY A 112 5.94 23.41 10.45
C GLY A 112 5.76 23.89 9.03
N ASN A 113 4.93 24.93 8.82
CA ASN A 113 4.61 25.48 7.51
C ASN A 113 5.56 26.59 7.02
N ASP A 114 6.69 26.83 7.71
CA ASP A 114 7.72 27.75 7.27
C ASP A 114 8.35 27.28 5.95
N PHE A 115 8.95 28.22 5.21
CA PHE A 115 9.52 27.95 3.90
C PHE A 115 10.56 26.80 3.91
N LYS A 116 11.40 26.75 4.95
CA LYS A 116 12.43 25.72 5.10
C LYS A 116 11.81 24.33 5.28
N SER A 117 10.81 24.20 6.15
CA SER A 117 10.09 22.95 6.38
C SER A 117 9.35 22.46 5.13
N ARG A 118 8.69 23.37 4.39
CA ARG A 118 8.04 23.00 3.12
C ARG A 118 9.04 22.52 2.06
N LEU A 119 10.21 23.13 1.99
CA LEU A 119 11.26 22.70 1.07
C LEU A 119 11.79 21.31 1.45
N GLN A 120 12.09 21.09 2.75
CA GLN A 120 12.55 19.79 3.26
C GLN A 120 11.54 18.68 2.99
N ILE A 121 10.27 18.92 3.29
CA ILE A 121 9.18 17.96 3.05
C ILE A 121 9.02 17.68 1.54
N THR A 122 9.17 18.67 0.69
CA THR A 122 9.07 18.48 -0.76
C THR A 122 10.20 17.59 -1.30
N ILE A 123 11.42 17.78 -0.81
CA ILE A 123 12.56 16.93 -1.16
C ILE A 123 12.35 15.51 -0.65
N LYS A 124 11.95 15.37 0.63
CA LYS A 124 11.63 14.07 1.26
C LYS A 124 10.56 13.31 0.49
N ASP A 125 9.44 13.95 0.16
CA ASP A 125 8.33 13.37 -0.58
C ASP A 125 8.76 12.88 -1.97
N ARG A 126 9.54 13.69 -2.71
CA ARG A 126 10.09 13.30 -4.01
C ARG A 126 10.98 12.06 -3.90
N TYR A 127 11.81 12.00 -2.86
CA TYR A 127 12.69 10.88 -2.60
C TYR A 127 11.90 9.61 -2.24
N GLN A 128 10.91 9.71 -1.35
CA GLN A 128 10.03 8.60 -0.98
C GLN A 128 9.28 8.05 -2.21
N ARG A 129 8.67 8.92 -3.02
CA ARG A 129 7.97 8.52 -4.26
C ARG A 129 8.89 7.86 -5.28
N TYR A 130 10.14 8.31 -5.39
CA TYR A 130 11.13 7.69 -6.28
C TYR A 130 11.40 6.23 -5.87
N TYR A 131 11.63 5.96 -4.58
CA TYR A 131 11.90 4.60 -4.10
C TYR A 131 10.66 3.73 -4.14
N GLU A 132 9.51 4.25 -3.75
CA GLU A 132 8.25 3.52 -3.86
C GLU A 132 7.98 3.08 -5.29
N ARG A 133 8.08 3.99 -6.26
CA ARG A 133 7.92 3.69 -7.69
C ARG A 133 8.91 2.62 -8.15
N LYS A 134 10.15 2.70 -7.70
CA LYS A 134 11.17 1.72 -8.06
C LYS A 134 10.84 0.32 -7.51
N ILE A 135 10.36 0.22 -6.28
CA ILE A 135 9.92 -1.04 -5.68
C ILE A 135 8.68 -1.56 -6.40
N LYS A 136 7.69 -0.70 -6.63
CA LYS A 136 6.46 -1.07 -7.36
C LYS A 136 6.77 -1.61 -8.76
N ASN A 137 7.70 -0.98 -9.48
CA ASN A 137 8.12 -1.46 -10.80
C ASN A 137 8.81 -2.84 -10.74
N ILE A 138 9.53 -3.15 -9.67
CA ILE A 138 10.11 -4.50 -9.49
C ILE A 138 9.00 -5.54 -9.32
N PHE A 139 7.98 -5.25 -8.52
CA PHE A 139 6.88 -6.18 -8.28
C PHE A 139 5.77 -6.16 -9.34
N SER A 140 5.80 -5.21 -10.29
CA SER A 140 4.80 -5.16 -11.37
C SER A 140 4.77 -6.42 -12.21
N VAL A 141 5.91 -7.08 -12.38
CA VAL A 141 6.02 -8.33 -13.16
C VAL A 141 5.19 -9.49 -12.58
N THR A 142 4.82 -9.40 -11.31
CA THR A 142 4.01 -10.44 -10.66
C THR A 142 2.53 -10.40 -11.09
N GLY A 143 2.05 -9.28 -11.63
CA GLY A 143 0.63 -9.03 -11.88
C GLY A 143 -0.24 -8.99 -10.62
N LEU A 144 0.31 -9.32 -9.46
CA LEU A 144 -0.42 -9.42 -8.18
C LEU A 144 -0.39 -8.12 -7.37
N TYR A 145 0.47 -7.19 -7.75
CA TYR A 145 0.74 -5.99 -6.97
C TYR A 145 0.20 -4.74 -7.65
N ASN A 146 -0.57 -3.94 -6.91
CA ASN A 146 -1.03 -2.65 -7.41
C ASN A 146 0.14 -1.67 -7.52
N THR A 147 0.48 -1.28 -8.75
CA THR A 147 1.59 -0.37 -9.06
C THR A 147 1.19 1.10 -9.06
N GLU A 148 -0.09 1.41 -8.93
CA GLU A 148 -0.56 2.79 -8.87
C GLU A 148 0.05 3.55 -7.69
N MET A 149 0.49 4.78 -7.99
CA MET A 149 1.00 5.68 -6.94
C MET A 149 -0.18 6.34 -6.23
N VAL A 150 -0.03 6.50 -4.92
CA VAL A 150 -1.04 7.22 -4.13
C VAL A 150 -1.05 8.70 -4.51
N GLU A 151 -2.20 9.20 -4.95
CA GLU A 151 -2.44 10.60 -5.32
C GLU A 151 -3.29 11.30 -4.24
N ILE A 152 -2.61 11.76 -3.18
CA ILE A 152 -3.28 12.34 -2.00
C ILE A 152 -4.14 13.55 -2.37
N GLU A 153 -3.67 14.43 -3.25
CA GLU A 153 -4.43 15.59 -3.69
C GLU A 153 -5.79 15.17 -4.25
N LYS A 154 -5.83 14.19 -5.14
CA LYS A 154 -7.09 13.67 -5.69
C LYS A 154 -7.96 13.01 -4.62
N THR A 155 -7.35 12.22 -3.72
CA THR A 155 -8.09 11.58 -2.62
C THR A 155 -8.76 12.63 -1.72
N VAL A 156 -8.03 13.69 -1.38
CA VAL A 156 -8.59 14.80 -0.60
C VAL A 156 -9.66 15.57 -1.39
N ASP A 157 -9.46 15.76 -2.71
CA ASP A 157 -10.43 16.44 -3.58
C ASP A 157 -11.78 15.70 -3.62
N TYR A 158 -11.80 14.37 -3.68
CA TYR A 158 -13.04 13.60 -3.53
C TYR A 158 -13.73 13.84 -2.18
N ALA A 159 -12.98 13.91 -1.08
CA ALA A 159 -13.54 14.09 0.24
C ALA A 159 -14.07 15.51 0.51
N LYS A 160 -13.53 16.55 -0.15
CA LYS A 160 -13.86 17.97 0.08
C LYS A 160 -15.33 18.30 -0.10
N GLU A 161 -16.03 17.55 -0.94
CA GLU A 161 -17.48 17.75 -1.16
C GLU A 161 -18.29 17.42 0.08
N LEU A 162 -17.80 16.56 0.95
CA LEU A 162 -18.49 16.09 2.15
C LEU A 162 -17.86 16.59 3.45
N ILE A 163 -16.54 16.76 3.46
CA ILE A 163 -15.78 17.05 4.68
C ILE A 163 -14.74 18.14 4.38
N SER A 164 -14.64 19.14 5.29
CA SER A 164 -13.64 20.19 5.15
C SER A 164 -12.21 19.63 5.17
N GLU A 165 -11.37 20.05 4.22
CA GLU A 165 -9.93 19.67 4.18
C GLU A 165 -9.14 20.16 5.39
N LYS A 166 -9.69 21.10 6.17
CA LYS A 166 -9.10 21.59 7.42
C LYS A 166 -9.32 20.65 8.60
N LEU A 167 -10.18 19.66 8.44
CA LEU A 167 -10.37 18.61 9.45
C LEU A 167 -9.17 17.66 9.37
N VAL A 168 -8.20 17.91 10.23
CA VAL A 168 -6.97 17.08 10.31
C VAL A 168 -7.31 15.72 10.88
N GLY A 169 -6.92 14.65 10.18
CA GLY A 169 -7.14 13.26 10.63
C GLY A 169 -7.37 12.32 9.46
N GLU A 170 -7.46 11.03 9.76
CA GLU A 170 -7.62 10.00 8.73
C GLU A 170 -9.03 9.95 8.12
N THR A 171 -10.01 10.62 8.74
CA THR A 171 -11.39 10.64 8.25
C THR A 171 -11.47 11.16 6.81
N ILE A 172 -10.71 12.21 6.48
CA ILE A 172 -10.70 12.75 5.11
C ILE A 172 -10.11 11.77 4.10
N LEU A 173 -9.05 11.04 4.49
CA LEU A 173 -8.48 9.99 3.65
C LEU A 173 -9.46 8.84 3.44
N THR A 174 -10.06 8.36 4.52
CA THR A 174 -11.04 7.27 4.48
C THR A 174 -12.22 7.61 3.59
N THR A 175 -12.77 8.81 3.75
CA THR A 175 -13.88 9.29 2.92
C THR A 175 -13.47 9.42 1.45
N GLY A 176 -12.33 10.04 1.17
CA GLY A 176 -11.84 10.21 -0.19
C GLY A 176 -11.53 8.89 -0.90
N LEU A 177 -10.98 7.91 -0.18
CA LEU A 177 -10.75 6.57 -0.72
C LEU A 177 -12.06 5.84 -1.01
N ALA A 178 -13.04 5.93 -0.09
CA ALA A 178 -14.35 5.32 -0.28
C ALA A 178 -15.03 5.88 -1.54
N LEU A 179 -15.03 7.19 -1.71
CA LEU A 179 -15.63 7.84 -2.88
C LEU A 179 -14.88 7.47 -4.18
N ARG A 180 -13.55 7.45 -4.17
CA ARG A 180 -12.74 7.06 -5.32
C ARG A 180 -13.02 5.62 -5.77
N ASP A 181 -13.19 4.70 -4.82
CA ASP A 181 -13.38 3.27 -5.12
C ASP A 181 -14.84 2.95 -5.52
N ILE A 182 -15.79 3.88 -5.31
CA ILE A 182 -17.21 3.75 -5.68
C ILE A 182 -17.53 4.43 -7.01
N LEU A 183 -16.89 5.57 -7.31
CA LEU A 183 -17.09 6.38 -8.52
C LEU A 183 -16.19 5.91 -9.66
#